data_de9a523625f797b9a359105d144e7b8e
#
_entry.id   de9a523625f797b9a359105d144e7b8e
#
_cell.length_a   1.000
_cell.length_b   1.000
_cell.length_c   1.000
_cell.angle_alpha   90.00
_cell.angle_beta   90.00
_cell.angle_gamma   90.00
#
_symmetry.space_group_name_H-M   'P 1'
#
loop_
_entity.id
_entity.type
_entity.pdbx_description
1 polymer ?
#
loop_
_entity_poly.entity_id
_entity_poly.type
_entity_poly.pdbx_seq_one_letter_code
_entity_poly.pdbx_strand_id
1 'polypeptide(L)'
;PAAKKPNRVAMLETAGWANATDEAKAEWQRARDTMTAAGIEVADRHSDTAVAGHEDAIADAMKLSMDINAWEGRWPLNAYKRDMDPAALSESAHNRLNQAESMSQEQFRDLLAERERVRAVYADLKGTFDAFVTLSAPGAAPKGLEWTGDPLFTVHTSLIGMPTVSLPVLQDEGLPLGLQVTGYWDEDADLFAVCGGILALFNA
;
A
#
# COMPACT_ATOMS: atom_id res chain seq x y z
N PRO A 1 -21.07 -1.87 9.58
CA PRO A 1 -21.52 -0.48 9.51
C PRO A 1 -22.38 -0.23 8.28
N ALA A 2 -23.25 0.79 8.31
CA ALA A 2 -23.99 1.21 7.12
C ALA A 2 -23.01 1.85 6.11
N ALA A 3 -23.28 1.63 4.81
CA ALA A 3 -22.47 2.24 3.74
C ALA A 3 -22.55 3.77 3.83
N LYS A 4 -21.41 4.43 3.70
CA LYS A 4 -21.26 5.90 3.76
C LYS A 4 -20.52 6.35 2.50
N LYS A 5 -21.15 7.21 1.70
CA LYS A 5 -20.45 7.86 0.59
C LYS A 5 -19.43 8.84 1.18
N PRO A 6 -18.12 8.73 0.83
CA PRO A 6 -17.15 9.73 1.26
C PRO A 6 -17.43 11.09 0.61
N ASN A 7 -17.00 12.17 1.26
CA ASN A 7 -17.07 13.51 0.69
C ASN A 7 -15.82 13.80 -0.14
N ARG A 8 -14.64 13.43 0.39
CA ARG A 8 -13.35 13.71 -0.22
C ARG A 8 -12.39 12.54 -0.07
N VAL A 9 -11.76 12.15 -1.16
CA VAL A 9 -10.73 11.10 -1.18
C VAL A 9 -9.46 11.58 -1.85
N ALA A 10 -8.31 11.04 -1.43
CA ALA A 10 -7.04 11.22 -2.11
C ALA A 10 -6.75 10.00 -2.99
N MET A 11 -6.54 10.17 -4.28
CA MET A 11 -6.09 9.12 -5.18
C MET A 11 -4.57 9.17 -5.33
N LEU A 12 -3.91 8.05 -5.00
CA LEU A 12 -2.45 7.94 -4.98
C LEU A 12 -1.94 7.11 -6.16
N GLU A 13 -0.92 7.61 -6.82
CA GLU A 13 -0.17 6.87 -7.84
C GLU A 13 0.85 5.92 -7.21
N THR A 14 1.49 6.33 -6.12
CA THR A 14 2.57 5.62 -5.43
C THR A 14 3.79 5.32 -6.34
N ALA A 15 4.85 4.70 -5.80
CA ALA A 15 5.96 4.21 -6.61
C ALA A 15 5.56 3.10 -7.61
N GLY A 16 4.39 2.46 -7.40
CA GLY A 16 3.85 1.42 -8.29
C GLY A 16 3.38 1.92 -9.65
N TRP A 17 3.11 3.22 -9.79
CA TRP A 17 2.56 3.81 -11.01
C TRP A 17 3.44 3.59 -12.26
N ALA A 18 4.75 3.60 -12.08
CA ALA A 18 5.69 3.35 -13.17
C ALA A 18 5.57 1.94 -13.77
N ASN A 19 5.10 0.98 -12.97
CA ASN A 19 4.93 -0.43 -13.36
C ASN A 19 3.49 -0.77 -13.75
N ALA A 20 2.54 0.17 -13.58
CA ALA A 20 1.14 -0.08 -13.90
C ALA A 20 0.94 -0.24 -15.40
N THR A 21 0.12 -1.24 -15.79
CA THR A 21 -0.28 -1.45 -17.19
C THR A 21 -1.13 -0.29 -17.69
N ASP A 22 -1.22 -0.12 -19.01
CA ASP A 22 -2.07 0.91 -19.60
C ASP A 22 -3.55 0.66 -19.28
N GLU A 23 -3.98 -0.62 -19.25
CA GLU A 23 -5.35 -0.99 -18.88
C GLU A 23 -5.63 -0.69 -17.40
N ALA A 24 -4.70 -1.01 -16.48
CA ALA A 24 -4.83 -0.66 -15.08
C ALA A 24 -4.91 0.86 -14.85
N LYS A 25 -4.13 1.65 -15.61
CA LYS A 25 -4.22 3.12 -15.58
C LYS A 25 -5.56 3.64 -16.11
N ALA A 26 -6.09 3.03 -17.16
CA ALA A 26 -7.41 3.37 -17.69
C ALA A 26 -8.53 3.03 -16.68
N GLU A 27 -8.43 1.89 -16.00
CA GLU A 27 -9.37 1.49 -14.96
C GLU A 27 -9.28 2.40 -13.71
N TRP A 28 -8.08 2.85 -13.34
CA TRP A 28 -7.88 3.83 -12.28
C TRP A 28 -8.55 5.18 -12.65
N GLN A 29 -8.42 5.63 -13.91
CA GLN A 29 -9.12 6.82 -14.40
C GLN A 29 -10.64 6.63 -14.40
N ARG A 30 -11.14 5.44 -14.82
CA ARG A 30 -12.56 5.10 -14.73
C ARG A 30 -13.08 5.16 -13.28
N ALA A 31 -12.29 4.68 -12.31
CA ALA A 31 -12.65 4.79 -10.90
C ALA A 31 -12.75 6.25 -10.44
N ARG A 32 -11.81 7.09 -10.86
CA ARG A 32 -11.82 8.54 -10.61
C ARG A 32 -13.10 9.18 -11.14
N ASP A 33 -13.41 8.91 -12.40
CA ASP A 33 -14.59 9.49 -13.07
C ASP A 33 -15.90 9.03 -12.40
N THR A 34 -15.98 7.76 -12.01
CA THR A 34 -17.13 7.18 -11.29
C THR A 34 -17.35 7.89 -9.95
N MET A 35 -16.30 8.06 -9.16
CA MET A 35 -16.39 8.75 -7.86
C MET A 35 -16.73 10.24 -8.04
N THR A 36 -16.13 10.90 -9.02
CA THR A 36 -16.40 12.32 -9.31
C THR A 36 -17.84 12.54 -9.78
N ALA A 37 -18.36 11.67 -10.68
CA ALA A 37 -19.75 11.72 -11.14
C ALA A 37 -20.75 11.51 -9.99
N ALA A 38 -20.38 10.75 -8.96
CA ALA A 38 -21.17 10.58 -7.75
C ALA A 38 -21.08 11.78 -6.78
N GLY A 39 -20.32 12.83 -7.12
CA GLY A 39 -20.16 14.04 -6.31
C GLY A 39 -19.16 13.87 -5.16
N ILE A 40 -18.20 12.96 -5.29
CA ILE A 40 -17.06 12.83 -4.37
C ILE A 40 -15.95 13.77 -4.89
N GLU A 41 -15.39 14.57 -4.02
CA GLU A 41 -14.19 15.35 -4.34
C GLU A 41 -12.97 14.43 -4.39
N VAL A 42 -12.34 14.33 -5.56
CA VAL A 42 -11.18 13.47 -5.78
C VAL A 42 -9.94 14.34 -5.98
N ALA A 43 -9.03 14.31 -5.01
CA ALA A 43 -7.75 14.98 -5.09
C ALA A 43 -6.63 14.00 -5.46
N ASP A 44 -5.58 14.48 -6.10
CA ASP A 44 -4.37 13.75 -6.43
C ASP A 44 -3.13 14.64 -6.25
N ARG A 45 -1.93 14.09 -6.49
CA ARG A 45 -0.67 14.83 -6.37
C ARG A 45 -0.54 16.05 -7.28
N HIS A 46 -1.33 16.11 -8.36
CA HIS A 46 -1.30 17.23 -9.33
C HIS A 46 -2.27 18.34 -8.95
N SER A 47 -3.28 18.05 -8.15
CA SER A 47 -4.34 18.96 -7.73
C SER A 47 -4.25 19.40 -6.27
N ASP A 48 -3.49 18.67 -5.42
CA ASP A 48 -3.40 18.93 -3.98
C ASP A 48 -1.97 18.70 -3.47
N THR A 49 -1.37 19.74 -2.88
CA THR A 49 0.00 19.70 -2.36
C THR A 49 0.17 18.79 -1.15
N ALA A 50 -0.89 18.55 -0.36
CA ALA A 50 -0.82 17.64 0.77
C ALA A 50 -0.78 16.18 0.29
N VAL A 51 -1.51 15.85 -0.79
CA VAL A 51 -1.41 14.54 -1.45
C VAL A 51 -0.02 14.35 -2.05
N ALA A 52 0.52 15.36 -2.74
CA ALA A 52 1.88 15.32 -3.28
C ALA A 52 2.92 15.08 -2.16
N GLY A 53 2.82 15.81 -1.05
CA GLY A 53 3.71 15.64 0.10
C GLY A 53 3.62 14.24 0.74
N HIS A 54 2.42 13.65 0.77
CA HIS A 54 2.26 12.27 1.24
C HIS A 54 2.91 11.26 0.29
N GLU A 55 2.68 11.39 -1.01
CA GLU A 55 3.32 10.51 -2.01
C GLU A 55 4.85 10.62 -1.99
N ASP A 56 5.38 11.81 -1.82
CA ASP A 56 6.83 12.02 -1.67
C ASP A 56 7.35 11.35 -0.39
N ALA A 57 6.60 11.39 0.72
CA ALA A 57 6.97 10.74 1.97
C ALA A 57 6.99 9.19 1.87
N ILE A 58 6.14 8.60 1.03
CA ILE A 58 6.06 7.14 0.82
C ILE A 58 6.87 6.65 -0.38
N ALA A 59 7.59 7.53 -1.10
CA ALA A 59 8.32 7.15 -2.32
C ALA A 59 9.30 5.99 -2.10
N ASP A 60 10.00 5.98 -0.96
CA ASP A 60 10.97 4.95 -0.57
C ASP A 60 10.38 3.86 0.33
N ALA A 61 9.05 3.73 0.41
CA ALA A 61 8.37 2.81 1.33
C ALA A 61 8.82 1.34 1.16
N MET A 62 9.10 0.90 -0.07
CA MET A 62 9.60 -0.45 -0.34
C MET A 62 10.94 -0.68 0.35
N LYS A 63 11.92 0.20 0.12
CA LYS A 63 13.25 0.06 0.69
C LYS A 63 13.20 0.11 2.22
N LEU A 64 12.50 1.09 2.77
CA LEU A 64 12.36 1.26 4.22
C LEU A 64 11.69 0.05 4.88
N SER A 65 10.62 -0.47 4.26
CA SER A 65 9.93 -1.68 4.74
C SER A 65 10.82 -2.91 4.70
N MET A 66 11.57 -3.11 3.62
CA MET A 66 12.48 -4.25 3.47
C MET A 66 13.62 -4.22 4.48
N ASP A 67 14.21 -3.05 4.74
CA ASP A 67 15.29 -2.87 5.70
C ASP A 67 14.81 -3.14 7.15
N ILE A 68 13.63 -2.62 7.53
CA ILE A 68 13.01 -2.90 8.83
C ILE A 68 12.70 -4.39 8.96
N ASN A 69 12.06 -5.00 7.97
CA ASN A 69 11.73 -6.42 7.96
C ASN A 69 12.97 -7.33 8.01
N ALA A 70 14.07 -6.93 7.39
CA ALA A 70 15.32 -7.67 7.47
C ALA A 70 15.82 -7.73 8.92
N TRP A 71 15.89 -6.59 9.59
CA TRP A 71 16.32 -6.53 11.00
C TRP A 71 15.39 -7.29 11.93
N GLU A 72 14.07 -7.08 11.83
CA GLU A 72 13.09 -7.74 12.69
C GLU A 72 13.04 -9.26 12.45
N GLY A 73 13.22 -9.70 11.19
CA GLY A 73 13.31 -11.11 10.81
C GLY A 73 14.61 -11.79 11.20
N ARG A 74 15.62 -11.05 11.65
CA ARG A 74 16.96 -11.58 11.98
C ARG A 74 16.91 -12.67 13.04
N TRP A 75 16.14 -12.47 14.10
CA TRP A 75 16.09 -13.41 15.22
C TRP A 75 15.58 -14.80 14.80
N PRO A 76 14.39 -14.97 14.21
CA PRO A 76 13.92 -16.27 13.78
C PRO A 76 14.79 -16.90 12.69
N LEU A 77 15.29 -16.10 11.72
CA LEU A 77 16.14 -16.61 10.65
C LEU A 77 17.48 -17.15 11.18
N ASN A 78 18.08 -16.48 12.17
CA ASN A 78 19.28 -16.97 12.83
C ASN A 78 19.03 -18.27 13.63
N ALA A 79 17.89 -18.38 14.30
CA ALA A 79 17.51 -19.62 14.99
C ALA A 79 17.36 -20.78 13.99
N TYR A 80 16.66 -20.55 12.87
CA TYR A 80 16.52 -21.58 11.83
C TYR A 80 17.87 -21.98 11.23
N LYS A 81 18.73 -21.02 10.90
CA LYS A 81 20.07 -21.27 10.36
C LYS A 81 20.95 -22.08 11.32
N ARG A 82 20.83 -21.86 12.64
CA ARG A 82 21.61 -22.53 13.68
C ARG A 82 21.07 -23.93 13.99
N ASP A 83 19.74 -24.07 14.10
CA ASP A 83 19.10 -25.23 14.69
C ASP A 83 18.51 -26.21 13.64
N MET A 84 18.46 -25.81 12.37
CA MET A 84 17.94 -26.59 11.25
C MET A 84 19.00 -26.72 10.16
N ASP A 85 18.67 -27.47 9.08
CA ASP A 85 19.52 -27.52 7.89
C ASP A 85 19.55 -26.15 7.18
N PRO A 86 20.71 -25.45 7.15
CA PRO A 86 20.81 -24.17 6.47
C PRO A 86 20.46 -24.25 4.98
N ALA A 87 20.66 -25.39 4.33
CA ALA A 87 20.32 -25.59 2.92
C ALA A 87 18.80 -25.61 2.65
N ALA A 88 17.97 -25.77 3.69
CA ALA A 88 16.53 -25.68 3.60
C ALA A 88 16.02 -24.22 3.56
N LEU A 89 16.86 -23.24 3.89
CA LEU A 89 16.50 -21.82 3.75
C LEU A 89 16.62 -21.38 2.29
N SER A 90 15.62 -20.63 1.81
CA SER A 90 15.68 -20.06 0.47
C SER A 90 16.82 -19.03 0.34
N GLU A 91 17.29 -18.80 -0.89
CA GLU A 91 18.28 -17.75 -1.18
C GLU A 91 17.81 -16.38 -0.67
N SER A 92 16.53 -16.05 -0.85
CA SER A 92 15.94 -14.82 -0.34
C SER A 92 16.04 -14.69 1.19
N ALA A 93 15.84 -15.80 1.94
CA ALA A 93 15.99 -15.80 3.39
C ALA A 93 17.45 -15.59 3.82
N HIS A 94 18.41 -16.20 3.10
CA HIS A 94 19.83 -15.99 3.33
C HIS A 94 20.24 -14.52 3.04
N ASN A 95 19.78 -13.95 1.93
CA ASN A 95 20.08 -12.57 1.56
C ASN A 95 19.53 -11.59 2.59
N ARG A 96 18.29 -11.80 3.06
CA ARG A 96 17.68 -11.01 4.14
C ARG A 96 18.47 -11.10 5.45
N LEU A 97 18.91 -12.30 5.82
CA LEU A 97 19.72 -12.48 7.01
C LEU A 97 21.08 -11.79 6.90
N ASN A 98 21.77 -11.91 5.76
CA ASN A 98 23.04 -11.23 5.52
C ASN A 98 22.90 -9.70 5.58
N GLN A 99 21.83 -9.14 5.01
CA GLN A 99 21.50 -7.73 5.11
C GLN A 99 21.31 -7.32 6.58
N ALA A 100 20.52 -8.09 7.34
CA ALA A 100 20.25 -7.81 8.75
C ALA A 100 21.53 -7.88 9.62
N GLU A 101 22.42 -8.84 9.37
CA GLU A 101 23.69 -8.98 10.08
C GLU A 101 24.69 -7.85 9.77
N SER A 102 24.58 -7.20 8.61
CA SER A 102 25.39 -6.04 8.25
C SER A 102 24.90 -4.72 8.86
N MET A 103 23.70 -4.71 9.42
CA MET A 103 23.04 -3.52 9.98
C MET A 103 23.37 -3.34 11.46
N SER A 104 23.68 -2.12 11.88
CA SER A 104 23.85 -1.77 13.29
C SER A 104 22.49 -1.46 13.95
N GLN A 105 22.47 -1.53 15.30
CA GLN A 105 21.28 -1.12 16.06
C GLN A 105 20.96 0.38 15.89
N GLU A 106 21.96 1.21 15.64
CA GLU A 106 21.76 2.64 15.37
C GLU A 106 21.05 2.84 14.04
N GLN A 107 21.52 2.18 12.98
CA GLN A 107 20.85 2.19 11.66
C GLN A 107 19.39 1.72 11.76
N PHE A 108 19.11 0.66 12.53
CA PHE A 108 17.73 0.22 12.72
C PHE A 108 16.86 1.27 13.43
N ARG A 109 17.41 1.97 14.46
CA ARG A 109 16.69 3.08 15.11
C ARG A 109 16.40 4.23 14.15
N ASP A 110 17.32 4.54 13.24
CA ASP A 110 17.12 5.57 12.21
C ASP A 110 16.01 5.18 11.24
N LEU A 111 15.93 3.90 10.82
CA LEU A 111 14.82 3.40 10.00
C LEU A 111 13.47 3.52 10.72
N LEU A 112 13.40 3.20 12.01
CA LEU A 112 12.18 3.38 12.79
C LEU A 112 11.79 4.86 12.92
N ALA A 113 12.76 5.74 13.12
CA ALA A 113 12.52 7.19 13.15
C ALA A 113 12.00 7.71 11.81
N GLU A 114 12.53 7.19 10.68
CA GLU A 114 12.01 7.51 9.34
C GLU A 114 10.57 7.04 9.16
N ARG A 115 10.25 5.80 9.56
CA ARG A 115 8.86 5.31 9.55
C ARG A 115 7.91 6.21 10.34
N GLU A 116 8.33 6.69 11.51
CA GLU A 116 7.51 7.60 12.32
C GLU A 116 7.32 8.97 11.63
N ARG A 117 8.31 9.47 10.88
CA ARG A 117 8.15 10.68 10.04
C ARG A 117 7.09 10.47 8.95
N VAL A 118 7.13 9.34 8.25
CA VAL A 118 6.10 9.00 7.24
C VAL A 118 4.71 8.90 7.88
N ARG A 119 4.61 8.26 9.06
CA ARG A 119 3.36 8.17 9.83
C ARG A 119 2.80 9.54 10.22
N ALA A 120 3.67 10.46 10.62
CA ALA A 120 3.25 11.82 10.98
C ALA A 120 2.65 12.57 9.78
N VAL A 121 3.29 12.50 8.61
CA VAL A 121 2.74 13.09 7.37
C VAL A 121 1.35 12.54 7.06
N TYR A 122 1.14 11.22 7.22
CA TYR A 122 -0.19 10.63 7.03
C TYR A 122 -1.20 11.10 8.08
N ALA A 123 -0.79 11.14 9.35
CA ALA A 123 -1.65 11.56 10.46
C ALA A 123 -2.17 13.00 10.28
N ASP A 124 -1.34 13.90 9.74
CA ASP A 124 -1.69 15.29 9.49
C ASP A 124 -2.80 15.47 8.43
N LEU A 125 -3.07 14.41 7.63
CA LEU A 125 -4.14 14.42 6.62
C LEU A 125 -5.51 14.02 7.18
N LYS A 126 -5.55 13.57 8.44
CA LYS A 126 -6.80 13.20 9.12
C LYS A 126 -7.75 14.39 9.20
N GLY A 127 -9.01 14.16 8.80
CA GLY A 127 -10.02 15.21 8.72
C GLY A 127 -10.01 16.02 7.43
N THR A 128 -8.98 15.87 6.59
CA THR A 128 -8.94 16.44 5.23
C THR A 128 -9.50 15.48 4.20
N PHE A 129 -9.20 14.19 4.33
CA PHE A 129 -9.69 13.13 3.45
C PHE A 129 -10.43 12.07 4.26
N ASP A 130 -11.53 11.53 3.71
CA ASP A 130 -12.26 10.41 4.32
C ASP A 130 -11.52 9.08 4.10
N ALA A 131 -10.76 8.95 3.02
CA ALA A 131 -9.94 7.79 2.69
C ALA A 131 -8.89 8.11 1.61
N PHE A 132 -7.91 7.21 1.48
CA PHE A 132 -6.96 7.19 0.38
C PHE A 132 -7.27 6.01 -0.55
N VAL A 133 -7.11 6.23 -1.85
CA VAL A 133 -7.47 5.25 -2.87
C VAL A 133 -6.30 5.05 -3.82
N THR A 134 -5.97 3.80 -4.15
CA THR A 134 -4.96 3.45 -5.15
C THR A 134 -5.29 2.12 -5.82
N LEU A 135 -4.49 1.70 -6.80
CA LEU A 135 -4.55 0.32 -7.29
C LEU A 135 -4.06 -0.66 -6.20
N SER A 136 -4.53 -1.90 -6.21
CA SER A 136 -4.00 -2.95 -5.32
C SER A 136 -2.77 -3.65 -5.91
N ALA A 137 -2.56 -3.54 -7.22
CA ALA A 137 -1.45 -4.12 -7.97
C ALA A 137 -1.24 -3.34 -9.27
N PRO A 138 -0.07 -3.46 -9.93
CA PRO A 138 0.19 -2.78 -11.20
C PRO A 138 -0.65 -3.28 -12.38
N GLY A 139 -1.28 -4.43 -12.25
CA GLY A 139 -2.12 -5.06 -13.27
C GLY A 139 -2.60 -6.44 -12.85
N ALA A 140 -2.94 -7.25 -13.83
CA ALA A 140 -3.41 -8.62 -13.64
C ALA A 140 -2.41 -9.49 -12.88
N ALA A 141 -2.91 -10.51 -12.18
CA ALA A 141 -2.07 -11.49 -11.51
C ALA A 141 -1.12 -12.18 -12.50
N PRO A 142 0.19 -12.28 -12.20
CA PRO A 142 1.15 -12.96 -13.08
C PRO A 142 0.79 -14.42 -13.27
N LYS A 143 1.04 -14.95 -14.47
CA LYS A 143 0.86 -16.38 -14.75
C LYS A 143 1.98 -17.21 -14.09
N GLY A 144 1.61 -18.36 -13.54
CA GLY A 144 2.56 -19.30 -12.93
C GLY A 144 2.72 -19.10 -11.44
N LEU A 145 3.76 -19.73 -10.86
CA LEU A 145 4.03 -19.74 -9.42
C LEU A 145 5.40 -19.14 -9.08
N GLU A 146 6.15 -18.68 -10.07
CA GLU A 146 7.52 -18.19 -9.91
C GLU A 146 7.56 -16.80 -9.23
N TRP A 147 6.50 -16.02 -9.38
CA TRP A 147 6.40 -14.67 -8.86
C TRP A 147 4.97 -14.34 -8.45
N THR A 148 4.81 -13.68 -7.31
CA THR A 148 3.49 -13.36 -6.72
C THR A 148 2.99 -11.97 -7.07
N GLY A 149 3.75 -11.19 -7.82
CA GLY A 149 3.41 -9.82 -8.21
C GLY A 149 4.25 -8.75 -7.48
N ASP A 150 4.02 -7.50 -7.85
CA ASP A 150 4.73 -6.32 -7.36
C ASP A 150 3.92 -5.67 -6.22
N PRO A 151 4.48 -5.53 -5.00
CA PRO A 151 3.77 -4.94 -3.86
C PRO A 151 3.86 -3.41 -3.78
N LEU A 152 4.38 -2.70 -4.78
CA LEU A 152 4.63 -1.25 -4.72
C LEU A 152 3.38 -0.41 -4.43
N PHE A 153 2.19 -0.89 -4.81
CA PHE A 153 0.92 -0.22 -4.46
C PHE A 153 0.45 -0.49 -3.03
N THR A 154 0.95 -1.53 -2.35
CA THR A 154 0.46 -1.96 -1.03
C THR A 154 1.48 -1.78 0.09
N VAL A 155 2.77 -1.73 -0.23
CA VAL A 155 3.85 -1.73 0.75
C VAL A 155 3.81 -0.52 1.70
N HIS A 156 3.39 0.65 1.20
CA HIS A 156 3.30 1.86 2.03
C HIS A 156 2.28 1.71 3.15
N THR A 157 1.14 1.06 2.90
CA THR A 157 0.12 0.84 3.93
C THR A 157 0.61 -0.11 5.02
N SER A 158 1.36 -1.15 4.64
CA SER A 158 2.03 -2.06 5.59
C SER A 158 3.11 -1.35 6.41
N LEU A 159 3.93 -0.51 5.77
CA LEU A 159 4.96 0.29 6.45
C LEU A 159 4.36 1.21 7.52
N ILE A 160 3.27 1.90 7.18
CA ILE A 160 2.61 2.84 8.08
C ILE A 160 1.72 2.09 9.10
N GLY A 161 1.25 0.89 8.76
CA GLY A 161 0.35 0.08 9.59
C GLY A 161 -1.11 0.51 9.48
N MET A 162 -1.58 0.86 8.28
CA MET A 162 -2.92 1.37 8.03
C MET A 162 -3.92 0.26 7.74
N PRO A 163 -5.17 0.35 8.22
CA PRO A 163 -6.24 -0.53 7.79
C PRO A 163 -6.55 -0.29 6.31
N THR A 164 -6.64 -1.38 5.55
CA THR A 164 -6.77 -1.32 4.09
C THR A 164 -7.70 -2.41 3.59
N VAL A 165 -8.56 -2.06 2.63
CA VAL A 165 -9.50 -2.97 1.95
C VAL A 165 -9.27 -2.89 0.45
N SER A 166 -9.19 -4.05 -0.23
CA SER A 166 -9.18 -4.13 -1.68
C SER A 166 -10.59 -4.46 -2.20
N LEU A 167 -11.14 -3.58 -3.03
CA LEU A 167 -12.44 -3.74 -3.67
C LEU A 167 -12.24 -4.31 -5.08
N PRO A 168 -12.83 -5.46 -5.45
CA PRO A 168 -12.63 -6.09 -6.77
C PRO A 168 -13.53 -5.45 -7.84
N VAL A 169 -13.32 -4.17 -8.11
CA VAL A 169 -14.19 -3.34 -8.98
C VAL A 169 -13.53 -2.93 -10.29
N LEU A 170 -12.25 -3.27 -10.47
CA LEU A 170 -11.46 -2.99 -11.65
C LEU A 170 -11.09 -4.30 -12.37
N GLN A 171 -10.56 -4.18 -13.58
CA GLN A 171 -10.07 -5.31 -14.37
C GLN A 171 -8.76 -4.97 -15.09
N ASP A 172 -7.99 -5.99 -15.41
CA ASP A 172 -6.82 -5.92 -16.29
C ASP A 172 -6.65 -7.28 -16.97
N GLU A 173 -6.50 -7.30 -18.28
CA GLU A 173 -6.49 -8.54 -19.10
C GLU A 173 -7.69 -9.47 -18.86
N GLY A 174 -8.85 -8.91 -18.52
CA GLY A 174 -10.06 -9.68 -18.18
C GLY A 174 -10.00 -10.38 -16.82
N LEU A 175 -9.00 -10.13 -15.99
CA LEU A 175 -8.88 -10.61 -14.62
C LEU A 175 -9.25 -9.51 -13.61
N PRO A 176 -9.73 -9.88 -12.41
CA PRO A 176 -10.02 -8.89 -11.38
C PRO A 176 -8.78 -8.10 -10.97
N LEU A 177 -8.92 -6.78 -10.89
CA LEU A 177 -7.96 -5.86 -10.29
C LEU A 177 -8.62 -5.12 -9.13
N GLY A 178 -7.92 -4.96 -8.02
CA GLY A 178 -8.46 -4.31 -6.84
C GLY A 178 -8.29 -2.79 -6.87
N LEU A 179 -9.32 -2.08 -6.45
CA LEU A 179 -9.24 -0.70 -5.98
C LEU A 179 -8.98 -0.75 -4.47
N GLN A 180 -7.78 -0.35 -4.05
CA GLN A 180 -7.39 -0.34 -2.65
C GLN A 180 -7.91 0.93 -1.97
N VAL A 181 -8.60 0.77 -0.85
CA VAL A 181 -9.07 1.87 0.00
C VAL A 181 -8.40 1.76 1.35
N THR A 182 -7.74 2.84 1.79
CA THR A 182 -6.99 2.91 3.04
C THR A 182 -7.64 3.93 3.97
N GLY A 183 -7.87 3.53 5.22
CA GLY A 183 -8.44 4.35 6.29
C GLY A 183 -7.41 4.77 7.34
N TYR A 184 -7.87 5.28 8.45
CA TYR A 184 -7.03 5.73 9.57
C TYR A 184 -6.94 4.68 10.68
N TRP A 185 -5.87 4.75 11.50
CA TRP A 185 -5.67 3.83 12.62
C TRP A 185 -6.87 3.82 13.56
N ASP A 186 -7.25 2.62 14.00
CA ASP A 186 -8.34 2.36 14.94
C ASP A 186 -9.73 2.81 14.45
N GLU A 187 -9.88 3.07 13.12
CA GLU A 187 -11.13 3.51 12.47
C GLU A 187 -11.64 2.49 11.42
N ASP A 188 -11.46 1.19 11.67
CA ASP A 188 -11.88 0.13 10.75
C ASP A 188 -13.38 0.20 10.40
N ALA A 189 -14.23 0.57 11.35
CA ALA A 189 -15.66 0.71 11.12
C ALA A 189 -15.97 1.83 10.10
N ASP A 190 -15.27 2.95 10.16
CA ASP A 190 -15.40 4.05 9.20
C ASP A 190 -14.86 3.66 7.84
N LEU A 191 -13.70 2.97 7.79
CA LEU A 191 -13.16 2.41 6.56
C LEU A 191 -14.16 1.48 5.88
N PHE A 192 -14.76 0.52 6.60
CA PHE A 192 -15.76 -0.38 6.04
C PHE A 192 -17.02 0.37 5.56
N ALA A 193 -17.45 1.43 6.26
CA ALA A 193 -18.58 2.25 5.82
C ALA A 193 -18.24 2.97 4.50
N VAL A 194 -17.04 3.56 4.38
CA VAL A 194 -16.55 4.22 3.16
C VAL A 194 -16.41 3.22 2.01
N CYS A 195 -15.82 2.04 2.28
CA CYS A 195 -15.70 0.97 1.30
C CYS A 195 -17.07 0.53 0.74
N GLY A 196 -18.06 0.39 1.63
CA GLY A 196 -19.45 0.08 1.22
C GLY A 196 -20.05 1.17 0.33
N GLY A 197 -19.78 2.44 0.63
CA GLY A 197 -20.22 3.58 -0.17
C GLY A 197 -19.57 3.61 -1.55
N ILE A 198 -18.25 3.38 -1.63
CA ILE A 198 -17.51 3.32 -2.90
C ILE A 198 -17.99 2.11 -3.72
N LEU A 199 -18.05 0.90 -3.11
CA LEU A 199 -18.49 -0.32 -3.80
C LEU A 199 -19.87 -0.18 -4.45
N ALA A 200 -20.79 0.52 -3.78
CA ALA A 200 -22.14 0.75 -4.30
C ALA A 200 -22.15 1.55 -5.63
N LEU A 201 -21.14 2.40 -5.87
CA LEU A 201 -21.03 3.18 -7.11
C LEU A 201 -20.67 2.33 -8.33
N PHE A 202 -20.02 1.19 -8.13
CA PHE A 202 -19.60 0.28 -9.20
C PHE A 202 -20.62 -0.82 -9.47
N ASN A 203 -21.63 -0.95 -8.62
CA ASN A 203 -22.72 -1.94 -8.74
C ASN A 203 -24.05 -1.30 -9.20
N ALA A 204 -24.07 0.00 -9.52
CA ALA A 204 -25.26 0.77 -9.86
C ALA A 204 -25.61 0.71 -11.40
#